data_732e025e6fd75011e15ad178c5c2f95c
#
_entry.id   732e025e6fd75011e15ad178c5c2f95c
#
_cell.length_a   1.000
_cell.length_b   1.000
_cell.length_c   1.000
_cell.angle_alpha   90.00
_cell.angle_beta   90.00
_cell.angle_gamma   90.00
#
_symmetry.space_group_name_H-M   'P 1'
#
loop_
_entity.id
_entity.type
_entity.pdbx_description
1 polymer ?
#
loop_
_entity_poly.entity_id
_entity_poly.type
_entity_poly.pdbx_seq_one_letter_code
_entity_poly.pdbx_strand_id
1 'polypeptide(L)'
;TAWLELMRSRSSSVDGHTHGIALAGFADWPPFDSVVDSKLMKGEQSNTSVVVPARPNQLIIKFYRVLAAGESPDVQVSAKLTAMGSADVPTTFGWVTGSWRNPLDDNGAWVTGDLSVLREFIPNSEDAWRPASNAALENSDFTSEAEELCAVTGRIHQQLAQAFGSEPPSAAERS
;
A
#
# COMPACT_ATOMS: atom_id res chain seq x y z
N THR A 1 12.84 11.65 5.46
CA THR A 1 12.92 12.61 4.34
C THR A 1 13.45 11.93 3.06
N ALA A 2 14.63 11.27 3.09
CA ALA A 2 15.27 10.71 1.88
C ALA A 2 14.35 9.80 1.02
N TRP A 3 13.59 8.88 1.61
CA TRP A 3 12.66 8.00 0.90
C TRP A 3 11.52 8.77 0.22
N LEU A 4 10.98 9.80 0.88
CA LEU A 4 9.94 10.65 0.30
C LEU A 4 10.46 11.44 -0.89
N GLU A 5 11.67 12.00 -0.78
CA GLU A 5 12.31 12.71 -1.88
C GLU A 5 12.66 11.79 -3.04
N LEU A 6 13.11 10.57 -2.77
CA LEU A 6 13.38 9.58 -3.79
C LEU A 6 12.14 9.29 -4.63
N MET A 7 10.98 9.07 -3.97
CA MET A 7 9.69 8.86 -4.64
C MET A 7 9.25 10.12 -5.39
N ARG A 8 9.18 11.28 -4.70
CA ARG A 8 8.70 12.53 -5.27
C ARG A 8 9.49 12.94 -6.53
N SER A 9 10.80 12.86 -6.45
CA SER A 9 11.70 13.24 -7.57
C SER A 9 11.83 12.15 -8.64
N ARG A 10 11.24 10.98 -8.44
CA ARG A 10 11.38 9.82 -9.35
C ARG A 10 12.84 9.49 -9.63
N SER A 11 13.68 9.61 -8.62
CA SER A 11 15.13 9.45 -8.75
C SER A 11 15.60 8.08 -8.30
N SER A 12 16.88 7.81 -8.54
CA SER A 12 17.57 6.62 -8.05
C SER A 12 18.55 7.00 -6.93
N SER A 13 18.88 6.03 -6.08
CA SER A 13 19.99 6.16 -5.14
C SER A 13 21.33 6.32 -5.87
N VAL A 14 22.33 6.81 -5.16
CA VAL A 14 23.68 7.04 -5.72
C VAL A 14 24.31 5.79 -6.30
N ASP A 15 24.04 4.63 -5.69
CA ASP A 15 24.50 3.31 -6.16
C ASP A 15 23.63 2.72 -7.27
N GLY A 16 22.51 3.37 -7.63
CA GLY A 16 21.57 2.91 -8.66
C GLY A 16 20.71 1.72 -8.27
N HIS A 17 20.79 1.24 -7.02
CA HIS A 17 20.09 0.03 -6.57
C HIS A 17 18.67 0.29 -6.04
N THR A 18 18.31 1.52 -5.75
CA THR A 18 16.94 1.88 -5.36
C THR A 18 16.38 2.95 -6.27
N HIS A 19 15.10 2.85 -6.59
CA HIS A 19 14.43 3.78 -7.48
C HIS A 19 13.04 4.16 -6.94
N GLY A 20 12.76 5.45 -6.91
CA GLY A 20 11.48 5.99 -6.47
C GLY A 20 10.49 6.16 -7.62
N ILE A 21 9.24 5.83 -7.37
CA ILE A 21 8.13 5.99 -8.29
C ILE A 21 7.08 6.88 -7.63
N ALA A 22 6.57 7.86 -8.36
CA ALA A 22 5.52 8.77 -7.91
C ALA A 22 4.24 8.60 -8.72
N LEU A 23 3.11 8.58 -8.03
CA LEU A 23 1.75 8.58 -8.59
C LEU A 23 0.93 9.76 -8.05
N ALA A 24 -0.31 9.86 -8.52
CA ALA A 24 -1.35 10.77 -8.02
C ALA A 24 -0.87 12.21 -7.78
N GLY A 25 -0.04 12.74 -8.69
CA GLY A 25 0.49 14.10 -8.59
C GLY A 25 1.55 14.30 -7.49
N PHE A 26 2.01 13.26 -6.84
CA PHE A 26 2.99 13.37 -5.75
C PHE A 26 4.32 14.00 -6.19
N ALA A 27 4.71 13.86 -7.46
CA ALA A 27 5.88 14.53 -8.02
C ALA A 27 5.79 16.06 -7.99
N ASP A 28 4.57 16.61 -7.99
CA ASP A 28 4.30 18.04 -7.99
C ASP A 28 4.25 18.64 -6.57
N TRP A 29 4.37 17.81 -5.55
CA TRP A 29 4.40 18.28 -4.16
C TRP A 29 5.69 19.06 -3.87
N PRO A 30 5.65 20.03 -2.93
CA PRO A 30 6.86 20.72 -2.53
C PRO A 30 7.89 19.75 -1.91
N PRO A 31 9.18 20.05 -2.00
CA PRO A 31 10.23 19.27 -1.35
C PRO A 31 9.99 19.09 0.15
N PHE A 32 10.41 17.96 0.69
CA PHE A 32 10.36 17.67 2.11
C PHE A 32 11.66 18.17 2.79
N ASP A 33 11.66 19.40 3.27
CA ASP A 33 12.85 20.00 3.91
C ASP A 33 13.23 19.28 5.20
N SER A 34 12.24 18.91 6.00
CA SER A 34 12.41 18.05 7.17
C SER A 34 11.10 17.34 7.48
N VAL A 35 11.19 16.07 7.85
CA VAL A 35 10.07 15.33 8.43
C VAL A 35 10.33 15.28 9.94
N VAL A 36 9.73 16.23 10.64
CA VAL A 36 9.73 16.28 12.10
C VAL A 36 8.49 15.56 12.58
N ASP A 37 8.59 14.81 13.68
CA ASP A 37 7.46 14.13 14.33
C ASP A 37 6.83 12.95 13.57
N SER A 38 7.58 12.27 12.71
CA SER A 38 7.13 10.99 12.17
C SER A 38 6.91 9.97 13.28
N LYS A 39 5.81 9.22 13.19
CA LYS A 39 5.40 8.27 14.24
C LYS A 39 5.42 6.83 13.73
N LEU A 40 6.21 6.00 14.40
CA LEU A 40 6.19 4.56 14.16
C LEU A 40 4.86 3.98 14.65
N MET A 41 4.16 3.25 13.80
CA MET A 41 2.97 2.50 14.20
C MET A 41 3.37 1.23 14.96
N LYS A 42 2.67 0.99 16.05
CA LYS A 42 2.83 -0.24 16.85
C LYS A 42 1.78 -1.26 16.41
N GLY A 43 2.17 -2.53 16.35
CA GLY A 43 1.25 -3.64 16.14
C GLY A 43 1.35 -4.37 14.80
N GLU A 44 2.11 -3.88 13.82
CA GLU A 44 2.36 -4.63 12.60
C GLU A 44 3.42 -5.72 12.81
N GLN A 45 3.10 -6.96 12.42
CA GLN A 45 4.00 -8.10 12.61
C GLN A 45 4.93 -8.34 11.42
N SER A 46 4.47 -8.09 10.18
CA SER A 46 5.19 -8.40 8.95
C SER A 46 5.91 -7.20 8.31
N ASN A 47 5.51 -5.98 8.64
CA ASN A 47 6.02 -4.76 8.04
C ASN A 47 6.35 -3.71 9.10
N THR A 48 6.94 -2.59 8.67
CA THR A 48 7.16 -1.42 9.51
C THR A 48 6.47 -0.23 8.88
N SER A 49 5.48 0.34 9.57
CA SER A 49 4.73 1.50 9.09
C SER A 49 5.07 2.76 9.89
N VAL A 50 5.30 3.84 9.15
CA VAL A 50 5.64 5.15 9.70
C VAL A 50 4.64 6.18 9.18
N VAL A 51 3.92 6.82 10.09
CA VAL A 51 3.05 7.95 9.77
C VAL A 51 3.91 9.22 9.69
N VAL A 52 3.75 9.94 8.60
CA VAL A 52 4.48 11.17 8.31
C VAL A 52 3.49 12.31 8.24
N PRO A 53 3.62 13.32 9.10
CA PRO A 53 2.83 14.54 8.97
C PRO A 53 3.25 15.26 7.68
N ALA A 54 2.30 15.46 6.78
CA ALA A 54 2.50 16.15 5.52
C ALA A 54 1.26 16.99 5.19
N ARG A 55 1.36 17.87 4.21
CA ARG A 55 0.23 18.64 3.68
C ARG A 55 0.17 18.43 2.17
N PRO A 56 -1.01 18.30 1.56
CA PRO A 56 -2.34 18.47 2.19
C PRO A 56 -2.78 17.29 3.06
N ASN A 57 -2.24 16.07 2.86
CA ASN A 57 -2.69 14.86 3.53
C ASN A 57 -1.59 14.30 4.44
N GLN A 58 -1.97 13.67 5.54
CA GLN A 58 -1.03 12.83 6.29
C GLN A 58 -0.68 11.60 5.45
N LEU A 59 0.56 11.15 5.56
CA LEU A 59 1.09 10.04 4.81
C LEU A 59 1.44 8.87 5.71
N ILE A 60 1.38 7.67 5.17
CA ILE A 60 1.92 6.47 5.79
C ILE A 60 2.87 5.78 4.82
N ILE A 61 4.09 5.51 5.27
CA ILE A 61 5.05 4.67 4.54
C ILE A 61 5.05 3.30 5.20
N LYS A 62 4.83 2.28 4.41
CA LYS A 62 4.95 0.88 4.80
C LYS A 62 6.23 0.32 4.19
N PHE A 63 7.17 -0.12 5.03
CA PHE A 63 8.40 -0.78 4.64
C PHE A 63 8.22 -2.29 4.73
N TYR A 64 8.55 -3.01 3.68
CA TYR A 64 8.53 -4.47 3.66
C TYR A 64 9.77 -5.03 4.35
N ARG A 65 9.58 -5.82 5.40
CA ARG A 65 10.69 -6.48 6.12
C ARG A 65 11.09 -7.80 5.48
N VAL A 66 10.19 -8.41 4.74
CA VAL A 66 10.46 -9.59 3.91
C VAL A 66 10.39 -9.15 2.46
N LEU A 67 11.52 -9.25 1.77
CA LEU A 67 11.64 -8.84 0.38
C LEU A 67 11.37 -10.03 -0.54
N ALA A 68 10.56 -9.80 -1.56
CA ALA A 68 10.30 -10.75 -2.63
C ALA A 68 10.69 -10.13 -3.98
N ALA A 69 11.18 -10.96 -4.88
CA ALA A 69 11.42 -10.55 -6.26
C ALA A 69 10.09 -10.29 -6.98
N GLY A 70 10.08 -9.28 -7.84
CA GLY A 70 8.89 -8.85 -8.59
C GLY A 70 8.07 -7.77 -7.88
N GLU A 71 6.96 -7.41 -8.51
CA GLU A 71 6.03 -6.42 -7.97
C GLU A 71 5.25 -7.01 -6.78
N SER A 72 5.15 -6.25 -5.70
CA SER A 72 4.31 -6.61 -4.56
C SER A 72 2.83 -6.50 -4.94
N PRO A 73 1.99 -7.51 -4.69
CA PRO A 73 0.54 -7.40 -4.89
C PRO A 73 -0.08 -6.20 -4.14
N ASP A 74 0.47 -5.86 -2.99
CA ASP A 74 0.05 -4.69 -2.20
C ASP A 74 0.27 -3.37 -2.95
N VAL A 75 1.40 -3.22 -3.64
CA VAL A 75 1.70 -2.07 -4.51
C VAL A 75 0.84 -2.11 -5.77
N GLN A 76 0.84 -3.23 -6.46
CA GLN A 76 0.17 -3.39 -7.75
C GLN A 76 -1.35 -3.09 -7.65
N VAL A 77 -2.02 -3.69 -6.68
CA VAL A 77 -3.46 -3.49 -6.46
C VAL A 77 -3.76 -2.04 -6.09
N SER A 78 -3.08 -1.50 -5.10
CA SER A 78 -3.36 -0.15 -4.61
C SER A 78 -3.01 0.94 -5.63
N ALA A 79 -1.93 0.79 -6.40
CA ALA A 79 -1.56 1.71 -7.46
C ALA A 79 -2.59 1.70 -8.60
N LYS A 80 -3.09 0.52 -8.99
CA LYS A 80 -4.13 0.39 -10.02
C LYS A 80 -5.44 1.04 -9.59
N LEU A 81 -5.92 0.77 -8.37
CA LEU A 81 -7.15 1.37 -7.85
C LEU A 81 -7.02 2.89 -7.74
N THR A 82 -5.87 3.40 -7.30
CA THR A 82 -5.58 4.85 -7.30
C THR A 82 -5.62 5.43 -8.71
N ALA A 83 -5.00 4.78 -9.69
CA ALA A 83 -4.99 5.25 -11.08
C ALA A 83 -6.39 5.27 -11.71
N MET A 84 -7.29 4.42 -11.26
CA MET A 84 -8.71 4.41 -11.66
C MET A 84 -9.56 5.46 -10.93
N GLY A 85 -8.99 6.19 -9.97
CA GLY A 85 -9.72 7.16 -9.17
C GLY A 85 -10.65 6.55 -8.13
N SER A 86 -10.35 5.36 -7.63
CA SER A 86 -11.14 4.72 -6.58
C SER A 86 -11.20 5.59 -5.33
N ALA A 87 -12.40 5.83 -4.83
CA ALA A 87 -12.65 6.51 -3.56
C ALA A 87 -12.74 5.53 -2.36
N ASP A 88 -12.73 4.22 -2.64
CA ASP A 88 -12.92 3.17 -1.63
C ASP A 88 -11.60 2.69 -1.00
N VAL A 89 -10.47 3.22 -1.45
CA VAL A 89 -9.13 2.87 -0.94
C VAL A 89 -8.29 4.12 -0.70
N PRO A 90 -7.36 4.10 0.27
CA PRO A 90 -6.42 5.21 0.46
C PRO A 90 -5.59 5.45 -0.79
N THR A 91 -5.40 6.71 -1.16
CA THR A 91 -4.60 7.10 -2.31
C THR A 91 -3.16 6.59 -2.18
N THR A 92 -2.66 5.90 -3.20
CA THR A 92 -1.24 5.53 -3.30
C THR A 92 -0.47 6.65 -3.99
N PHE A 93 0.49 7.23 -3.30
CA PHE A 93 1.30 8.34 -3.80
C PHE A 93 2.58 7.88 -4.50
N GLY A 94 3.10 6.71 -4.14
CA GLY A 94 4.31 6.18 -4.75
C GLY A 94 4.86 4.96 -4.01
N TRP A 95 5.95 4.45 -4.51
CA TRP A 95 6.70 3.35 -3.88
C TRP A 95 8.17 3.43 -4.22
N VAL A 96 8.97 2.62 -3.56
CA VAL A 96 10.39 2.44 -3.88
C VAL A 96 10.63 0.99 -4.22
N THR A 97 11.27 0.78 -5.37
CA THR A 97 11.84 -0.51 -5.78
C THR A 97 13.31 -0.59 -5.39
N GLY A 98 13.81 -1.78 -5.22
CA GLY A 98 15.23 -2.03 -5.00
C GLY A 98 15.70 -3.25 -5.74
N SER A 99 17.00 -3.28 -6.02
CA SER A 99 17.66 -4.43 -6.64
C SER A 99 18.71 -5.00 -5.68
N TRP A 100 18.73 -6.33 -5.57
CA TRP A 100 19.68 -7.04 -4.72
C TRP A 100 20.11 -8.37 -5.34
N ARG A 101 21.19 -8.94 -4.82
CA ARG A 101 21.59 -10.31 -5.18
C ARG A 101 20.62 -11.31 -4.57
N ASN A 102 20.08 -12.20 -5.40
CA ASN A 102 19.21 -13.26 -4.89
C ASN A 102 20.02 -14.24 -4.03
N PRO A 103 19.76 -14.34 -2.71
CA PRO A 103 20.51 -15.24 -1.84
C PRO A 103 20.18 -16.73 -2.07
N LEU A 104 19.14 -17.03 -2.84
CA LEU A 104 18.71 -18.39 -3.17
C LEU A 104 19.22 -18.86 -4.55
N ASP A 105 19.97 -18.01 -5.24
CA ASP A 105 20.59 -18.33 -6.53
C ASP A 105 22.10 -18.43 -6.36
N ASP A 106 22.66 -19.61 -6.57
CA ASP A 106 24.10 -19.89 -6.46
C ASP A 106 24.95 -19.00 -7.38
N ASN A 107 24.38 -18.53 -8.52
CA ASN A 107 25.02 -17.59 -9.42
C ASN A 107 24.86 -16.13 -8.97
N GLY A 108 24.10 -15.89 -7.92
CA GLY A 108 23.87 -14.57 -7.37
C GLY A 108 23.23 -13.61 -8.37
N ALA A 109 22.25 -14.06 -9.14
CA ALA A 109 21.51 -13.23 -10.07
C ALA A 109 20.90 -12.01 -9.37
N TRP A 110 20.90 -10.86 -10.05
CA TRP A 110 20.21 -9.67 -9.57
C TRP A 110 18.71 -9.83 -9.72
N VAL A 111 17.98 -9.50 -8.68
CA VAL A 111 16.51 -9.42 -8.67
C VAL A 111 16.08 -8.04 -8.23
N THR A 112 14.92 -7.63 -8.69
CA THR A 112 14.30 -6.35 -8.30
C THR A 112 12.94 -6.61 -7.68
N GLY A 113 12.56 -5.83 -6.69
CA GLY A 113 11.25 -5.91 -6.03
C GLY A 113 10.94 -4.64 -5.26
N ASP A 114 9.74 -4.58 -4.70
CA ASP A 114 9.29 -3.43 -3.94
C ASP A 114 9.83 -3.46 -2.51
N LEU A 115 10.31 -2.31 -2.06
CA LEU A 115 10.87 -2.11 -0.71
C LEU A 115 9.89 -1.42 0.23
N SER A 116 9.08 -0.51 -0.31
CA SER A 116 8.12 0.28 0.46
C SER A 116 7.02 0.85 -0.41
N VAL A 117 5.88 1.17 0.20
CA VAL A 117 4.78 1.89 -0.44
C VAL A 117 4.37 3.09 0.41
N LEU A 118 4.04 4.19 -0.25
CA LEU A 118 3.56 5.44 0.34
C LEU A 118 2.09 5.62 0.01
N ARG A 119 1.27 5.80 1.05
CA ARG A 119 -0.18 6.01 0.92
C ARG A 119 -0.67 7.17 1.76
N GLU A 120 -1.88 7.58 1.46
CA GLU A 120 -2.66 8.44 2.36
C GLU A 120 -2.87 7.73 3.70
N PHE A 121 -2.66 8.46 4.79
CA PHE A 121 -3.00 8.00 6.13
C PHE A 121 -4.39 8.48 6.49
N ILE A 122 -5.29 7.56 6.80
CA ILE A 122 -6.65 7.86 7.27
C ILE A 122 -6.61 7.90 8.80
N PRO A 123 -6.68 9.09 9.42
CA PRO A 123 -6.67 9.19 10.87
C PRO A 123 -7.97 8.64 11.46
N ASN A 124 -7.88 8.13 12.70
CA ASN A 124 -9.02 7.60 13.45
C ASN A 124 -9.76 6.44 12.76
N SER A 125 -9.12 5.78 11.81
CA SER A 125 -9.65 4.54 11.24
C SER A 125 -9.53 3.39 12.26
N GLU A 126 -10.55 2.57 12.31
CA GLU A 126 -10.59 1.36 13.13
C GLU A 126 -10.80 0.13 12.24
N ASP A 127 -10.19 -0.97 12.62
CA ASP A 127 -10.44 -2.27 11.98
C ASP A 127 -11.89 -2.69 12.23
N ALA A 128 -12.65 -2.91 11.15
CA ALA A 128 -14.05 -3.28 11.20
C ALA A 128 -14.35 -4.54 12.03
N TRP A 129 -13.37 -5.41 12.20
CA TRP A 129 -13.47 -6.58 13.09
C TRP A 129 -13.77 -6.18 14.54
N ARG A 130 -13.21 -5.07 15.02
CA ARG A 130 -13.37 -4.64 16.40
C ARG A 130 -14.79 -4.16 16.70
N PRO A 131 -15.40 -3.20 15.97
CA PRO A 131 -16.80 -2.82 16.19
C PRO A 131 -17.77 -4.00 15.94
N ALA A 132 -17.52 -4.86 14.95
CA ALA A 132 -18.35 -6.05 14.72
C ALA A 132 -18.29 -7.03 15.90
N SER A 133 -17.10 -7.28 16.47
CA SER A 133 -16.94 -8.14 17.64
C SER A 133 -17.60 -7.54 18.88
N ASN A 134 -17.50 -6.22 19.08
CA ASN A 134 -18.17 -5.52 20.19
C ASN A 134 -19.69 -5.61 20.05
N ALA A 135 -20.23 -5.37 18.87
CA ALA A 135 -21.66 -5.49 18.59
C ALA A 135 -22.18 -6.92 18.92
N ALA A 136 -21.42 -7.95 18.55
CA ALA A 136 -21.75 -9.33 18.87
C ALA A 136 -21.74 -9.62 20.38
N LEU A 137 -20.75 -9.06 21.11
CA LEU A 137 -20.65 -9.23 22.57
C LEU A 137 -21.78 -8.49 23.32
N GLU A 138 -22.18 -7.34 22.82
CA GLU A 138 -23.23 -6.49 23.41
C GLU A 138 -24.63 -6.85 22.92
N ASN A 139 -24.76 -7.82 22.00
CA ASN A 139 -26.00 -8.17 21.31
C ASN A 139 -26.68 -6.95 20.69
N SER A 140 -25.86 -6.03 20.13
CA SER A 140 -26.32 -4.85 19.43
C SER A 140 -26.38 -5.07 17.91
N ASP A 141 -27.15 -4.25 17.21
CA ASP A 141 -27.30 -4.34 15.77
C ASP A 141 -26.04 -3.82 15.04
N PHE A 142 -25.58 -4.54 14.02
CA PHE A 142 -24.45 -4.20 13.15
C PHE A 142 -24.84 -4.29 11.67
N THR A 143 -26.14 -4.33 11.38
CA THR A 143 -26.66 -4.56 10.01
C THR A 143 -26.26 -3.45 9.07
N SER A 144 -26.38 -2.18 9.48
CA SER A 144 -26.06 -1.03 8.64
C SER A 144 -24.58 -1.00 8.25
N GLU A 145 -23.68 -1.23 9.20
CA GLU A 145 -22.25 -1.27 8.97
C GLU A 145 -21.84 -2.44 8.08
N ALA A 146 -22.50 -3.60 8.26
CA ALA A 146 -22.28 -4.76 7.41
C ALA A 146 -22.73 -4.51 5.97
N GLU A 147 -23.86 -3.84 5.76
CA GLU A 147 -24.34 -3.45 4.43
C GLU A 147 -23.37 -2.50 3.74
N GLU A 148 -22.85 -1.48 4.45
CA GLU A 148 -21.84 -0.56 3.91
C GLU A 148 -20.55 -1.28 3.55
N LEU A 149 -20.05 -2.17 4.41
CA LEU A 149 -18.86 -2.98 4.14
C LEU A 149 -19.03 -3.87 2.91
N CYS A 150 -20.19 -4.52 2.78
CA CYS A 150 -20.51 -5.33 1.61
C CYS A 150 -20.56 -4.49 0.32
N ALA A 151 -21.17 -3.30 0.37
CA ALA A 151 -21.25 -2.41 -0.78
C ALA A 151 -19.85 -1.93 -1.23
N VAL A 152 -18.99 -1.50 -0.29
CA VAL A 152 -17.60 -1.12 -0.57
C VAL A 152 -16.82 -2.30 -1.16
N THR A 153 -16.93 -3.48 -0.55
CA THR A 153 -16.26 -4.69 -1.04
C THR A 153 -16.68 -5.02 -2.47
N GLY A 154 -17.99 -4.95 -2.77
CA GLY A 154 -18.52 -5.18 -4.10
C GLY A 154 -17.96 -4.19 -5.15
N ARG A 155 -17.87 -2.89 -4.80
CA ARG A 155 -17.27 -1.88 -5.69
C ARG A 155 -15.79 -2.15 -5.93
N ILE A 156 -15.04 -2.47 -4.88
CA ILE A 156 -13.60 -2.80 -5.01
C ILE A 156 -13.41 -4.02 -5.92
N HIS A 157 -14.21 -5.08 -5.77
CA HIS A 157 -14.13 -6.26 -6.64
C HIS A 157 -14.44 -5.92 -8.10
N GLN A 158 -15.41 -5.06 -8.38
CA GLN A 158 -15.71 -4.60 -9.74
C GLN A 158 -14.53 -3.81 -10.33
N GLN A 159 -13.95 -2.90 -9.55
CA GLN A 159 -12.77 -2.13 -9.97
C GLN A 159 -11.57 -3.04 -10.22
N LEU A 160 -11.32 -4.04 -9.38
CA LEU A 160 -10.26 -5.04 -9.59
C LEU A 160 -10.48 -5.84 -10.87
N ALA A 161 -11.71 -6.29 -11.13
CA ALA A 161 -12.03 -6.98 -12.38
C ALA A 161 -11.81 -6.11 -13.61
N GLN A 162 -12.08 -4.81 -13.53
CA GLN A 162 -11.78 -3.85 -14.61
C GLN A 162 -10.27 -3.63 -14.78
N ALA A 163 -9.52 -3.57 -13.67
CA ALA A 163 -8.08 -3.28 -13.67
C ALA A 163 -7.21 -4.45 -14.16
N PHE A 164 -7.60 -5.67 -13.81
CA PHE A 164 -6.79 -6.89 -14.01
C PHE A 164 -7.45 -7.90 -14.95
N GLY A 165 -8.70 -7.67 -15.33
CA GLY A 165 -9.52 -8.67 -16.00
C GLY A 165 -10.12 -9.66 -15.01
N SER A 166 -11.04 -10.49 -15.52
CA SER A 166 -11.61 -11.62 -14.77
C SER A 166 -11.60 -12.84 -15.68
N GLU A 167 -11.00 -13.92 -15.23
CA GLU A 167 -11.08 -15.22 -15.89
C GLU A 167 -11.96 -16.17 -15.07
N PRO A 168 -12.78 -17.01 -15.72
CA PRO A 168 -13.51 -18.02 -14.98
C PRO A 168 -12.53 -19.01 -14.34
N PRO A 169 -12.77 -19.45 -13.10
CA PRO A 169 -11.89 -20.40 -12.44
C PRO A 169 -11.73 -21.67 -13.26
N SER A 170 -10.52 -22.17 -13.36
CA SER A 170 -10.20 -23.43 -14.02
C SER A 170 -10.90 -24.61 -13.34
N ALA A 171 -10.98 -25.75 -14.00
CA ALA A 171 -11.59 -26.95 -13.42
C ALA A 171 -10.86 -27.42 -12.14
N ALA A 172 -9.53 -27.17 -12.04
CA ALA A 172 -8.73 -27.52 -10.87
C ALA A 172 -8.99 -26.60 -9.67
N GLU A 173 -9.37 -25.34 -9.89
CA GLU A 173 -9.70 -24.37 -8.84
C GLU A 173 -11.14 -24.51 -8.34
N ARG A 174 -11.96 -25.31 -9.02
CA ARG A 174 -13.35 -25.61 -8.64
C ARG A 174 -13.51 -26.90 -7.85
N SER A 175 -12.46 -27.66 -7.64
CA SER A 175 -12.42 -28.93 -6.88
C SER A 175 -11.93 -28.68 -5.44
#